data_6276e482bb65a6e7c3e3810feec55ed2
#
_entry.id   6276e482bb65a6e7c3e3810feec55ed2
#
_cell.length_a   1.000
_cell.length_b   1.000
_cell.length_c   1.000
_cell.angle_alpha   90.00
_cell.angle_beta   90.00
_cell.angle_gamma   90.00
#
_symmetry.space_group_name_H-M   'P 1'
#
loop_
_entity.id
_entity.type
_entity.pdbx_description
1 polymer ?
#
loop_
_entity_poly.entity_id
_entity_poly.type
_entity_poly.pdbx_seq_one_letter_code
_entity_poly.pdbx_strand_id
1 'polypeptide(L)'
;MSGINKVILIGNLGKDPETRYMPSGKAATNFSVATSERFKDKETGEPQERTEWHRVATFDRLAEIAAEYLKKGSKVYIEGKLRTRKWQDKEGKDRDSTEIIADQMQMLDSKGSGG
;
A
#
# COMPACT_ATOMS: atom_id res chain seq x y z
N MET A 1 -11.18 -23.32 -11.92
CA MET A 1 -9.99 -22.45 -11.92
C MET A 1 -9.26 -22.57 -10.62
N SER A 2 -7.95 -22.54 -10.67
CA SER A 2 -7.15 -22.64 -9.47
C SER A 2 -6.06 -21.58 -9.50
N GLY A 3 -5.61 -21.21 -8.32
CA GLY A 3 -4.56 -20.24 -8.19
C GLY A 3 -4.62 -19.54 -6.85
N ILE A 4 -3.51 -18.93 -6.49
CA ILE A 4 -3.40 -18.14 -5.26
C ILE A 4 -2.90 -16.77 -5.64
N ASN A 5 -3.57 -15.75 -5.11
CA ASN A 5 -3.14 -14.37 -5.32
C ASN A 5 -3.22 -13.69 -3.96
N LYS A 6 -2.09 -13.63 -3.29
CA LYS A 6 -2.05 -13.11 -1.94
C LYS A 6 -0.80 -12.29 -1.70
N VAL A 7 -0.97 -11.15 -1.03
CA VAL A 7 0.11 -10.25 -0.68
C VAL A 7 0.05 -10.00 0.80
N ILE A 8 1.20 -10.01 1.44
CA ILE A 8 1.33 -9.67 2.85
C ILE A 8 2.44 -8.66 2.96
N LEU A 9 2.15 -7.51 3.57
CA LEU A 9 3.11 -6.44 3.75
C LEU A 9 3.12 -5.92 5.17
N ILE A 10 4.29 -5.54 5.64
CA ILE A 10 4.42 -4.71 6.83
C ILE A 10 5.35 -3.58 6.44
N GLY A 11 4.90 -2.36 6.59
CA GLY A 11 5.71 -1.22 6.22
C GLY A 11 5.11 0.07 6.70
N ASN A 12 5.67 1.17 6.21
CA ASN A 12 5.27 2.51 6.65
C ASN A 12 4.73 3.32 5.50
N LEU A 13 3.72 4.15 5.79
CA LEU A 13 3.17 5.04 4.79
C LEU A 13 4.16 6.16 4.46
N GLY A 14 4.28 6.47 3.19
CA GLY A 14 5.15 7.56 2.75
C GLY A 14 4.46 8.90 2.72
N LYS A 15 3.14 8.92 2.68
CA LYS A 15 2.32 10.11 2.65
C LYS A 15 1.02 9.85 3.37
N ASP A 16 0.27 10.92 3.63
CA ASP A 16 -1.07 10.76 4.17
C ASP A 16 -1.95 10.05 3.12
N PRO A 17 -2.88 9.19 3.56
CA PRO A 17 -3.79 8.54 2.63
C PRO A 17 -4.69 9.52 1.89
N GLU A 18 -5.06 9.17 0.68
CA GLU A 18 -6.00 9.96 -0.10
C GLU A 18 -7.33 9.23 -0.16
N THR A 19 -8.38 9.92 0.22
CA THR A 19 -9.71 9.34 0.25
C THR A 19 -10.62 10.05 -0.72
N ARG A 20 -11.41 9.28 -1.43
CA ARG A 20 -12.43 9.82 -2.31
C ARG A 20 -13.70 8.97 -2.15
N TYR A 21 -14.80 9.53 -2.58
CA TYR A 21 -16.08 8.84 -2.50
C TYR A 21 -16.56 8.52 -3.91
N MET A 22 -16.99 7.28 -4.08
CA MET A 22 -17.51 6.84 -5.37
C MET A 22 -18.95 7.34 -5.54
N PRO A 23 -19.48 7.31 -6.77
CA PRO A 23 -20.87 7.74 -6.99
C PRO A 23 -21.87 7.01 -6.11
N SER A 24 -21.55 5.80 -5.69
CA SER A 24 -22.40 5.02 -4.78
C SER A 24 -22.37 5.55 -3.34
N GLY A 25 -21.48 6.51 -3.05
CA GLY A 25 -21.30 7.02 -1.70
C GLY A 25 -20.30 6.25 -0.87
N LYS A 26 -19.76 5.18 -1.40
CA LYS A 26 -18.78 4.37 -0.69
C LYS A 26 -17.40 4.99 -0.79
N ALA A 27 -16.65 4.85 0.29
CA ALA A 27 -15.29 5.41 0.37
C ALA A 27 -14.27 4.51 -0.29
N ALA A 28 -13.25 5.14 -0.88
CA ALA A 28 -12.08 4.46 -1.39
C ALA A 28 -10.86 5.25 -0.91
N THR A 29 -9.95 4.59 -0.23
CA THR A 29 -8.75 5.24 0.30
C THR A 29 -7.52 4.54 -0.24
N ASN A 30 -6.62 5.33 -0.82
CA ASN A 30 -5.38 4.83 -1.39
C ASN A 30 -4.20 5.37 -0.62
N PHE A 31 -3.19 4.55 -0.48
CA PHE A 31 -1.94 4.99 0.13
C PHE A 31 -0.78 4.12 -0.36
N SER A 32 0.43 4.61 -0.13
CA SER A 32 1.64 3.88 -0.50
C SER A 32 2.35 3.40 0.76
N VAL A 33 2.79 2.16 0.72
CA VAL A 33 3.50 1.54 1.83
C VAL A 33 4.91 1.20 1.38
N ALA A 34 5.89 1.61 2.17
CA ALA A 34 7.29 1.33 1.88
C ALA A 34 7.74 0.12 2.68
N THR A 35 8.35 -0.83 1.99
CA THR A 35 9.04 -1.93 2.64
C THR A 35 10.51 -1.80 2.32
N SER A 36 11.36 -2.05 3.30
CA SER A 36 12.80 -1.90 3.12
C SER A 36 13.51 -3.17 3.51
N GLU A 37 14.56 -3.48 2.77
CA GLU A 37 15.41 -4.60 3.12
C GLU A 37 16.86 -4.18 3.06
N ARG A 38 17.68 -4.81 3.88
CA ARG A 38 19.11 -4.55 3.90
C ARG A 38 19.83 -5.75 3.37
N PHE A 39 20.86 -5.49 2.60
CA PHE A 39 21.68 -6.55 2.05
C PHE A 39 23.12 -6.05 1.94
N LYS A 40 24.04 -6.98 1.78
CA LYS A 40 25.44 -6.65 1.60
C LYS A 40 25.78 -6.72 0.13
N ASP A 41 26.46 -5.70 -0.37
CA ASP A 41 26.97 -5.70 -1.72
C ASP A 41 28.05 -6.78 -1.81
N LYS A 42 27.90 -7.68 -2.76
CA LYS A 42 28.82 -8.79 -2.90
C LYS A 42 30.23 -8.37 -3.32
N GLU A 43 30.33 -7.25 -4.00
CA GLU A 43 31.64 -6.77 -4.46
C GLU A 43 32.35 -5.94 -3.44
N THR A 44 31.65 -5.03 -2.77
CA THR A 44 32.28 -4.10 -1.84
C THR A 44 32.14 -4.52 -0.37
N GLY A 45 31.19 -5.41 -0.09
CA GLY A 45 30.89 -5.79 1.28
C GLY A 45 30.16 -4.74 2.07
N GLU A 46 29.81 -3.62 1.43
CA GLU A 46 29.13 -2.52 2.12
C GLU A 46 27.66 -2.80 2.28
N PRO A 47 27.07 -2.35 3.42
CA PRO A 47 25.64 -2.50 3.61
C PRO A 47 24.87 -1.60 2.64
N GLN A 48 23.82 -2.15 2.07
CA GLN A 48 22.93 -1.45 1.15
C GLN A 48 21.51 -1.57 1.64
N GLU A 49 20.68 -0.63 1.25
CA GLU A 49 19.27 -0.67 1.60
C GLU A 49 18.45 -0.48 0.32
N ARG A 50 17.40 -1.26 0.20
CA ARG A 50 16.49 -1.17 -0.95
C ARG A 50 15.09 -0.95 -0.41
N THR A 51 14.42 0.05 -0.94
CA THR A 51 13.05 0.37 -0.55
C THR A 51 12.13 0.11 -1.73
N GLU A 52 11.06 -0.60 -1.46
CA GLU A 52 10.05 -0.87 -2.45
C GLU A 52 8.76 -0.16 -2.04
N TRP A 53 8.14 0.55 -2.97
CA TRP A 53 6.89 1.26 -2.73
C TRP A 53 5.72 0.47 -3.28
N HIS A 54 4.75 0.20 -2.44
CA HIS A 54 3.58 -0.57 -2.82
C HIS A 54 2.34 0.31 -2.76
N ARG A 55 1.55 0.26 -3.83
CA ARG A 55 0.28 0.98 -3.85
C ARG A 55 -0.80 0.09 -3.26
N VAL A 56 -1.50 0.63 -2.28
CA VAL A 56 -2.57 -0.10 -1.60
C VAL A 56 -3.88 0.64 -1.79
N ALA A 57 -4.91 -0.10 -2.17
CA ALA A 57 -6.25 0.44 -2.31
C ALA A 57 -7.14 -0.24 -1.28
N THR A 58 -7.94 0.56 -0.59
CA THR A 58 -8.91 0.05 0.36
C THR A 58 -10.28 0.57 -0.01
N PHE A 59 -11.30 -0.19 0.32
CA PHE A 59 -12.69 0.16 -0.01
C PHE A 59 -13.60 -0.03 1.19
N ASP A 60 -14.73 0.67 1.17
CA ASP A 60 -15.77 0.53 2.17
C ASP A 60 -15.26 0.75 3.60
N ARG A 61 -15.47 -0.19 4.47
CA ARG A 61 -15.11 -0.05 5.88
C ARG A 61 -13.60 0.14 6.07
N LEU A 62 -12.79 -0.62 5.36
CA LEU A 62 -11.34 -0.46 5.46
C LEU A 62 -10.89 0.92 5.01
N ALA A 63 -11.54 1.45 3.96
CA ALA A 63 -11.22 2.79 3.48
C ALA A 63 -11.51 3.84 4.55
N GLU A 64 -12.62 3.70 5.24
CA GLU A 64 -12.99 4.63 6.31
C GLU A 64 -11.98 4.58 7.44
N ILE A 65 -11.58 3.36 7.82
CA ILE A 65 -10.60 3.18 8.89
C ILE A 65 -9.26 3.76 8.49
N ALA A 66 -8.82 3.51 7.26
CA ALA A 66 -7.55 4.05 6.78
C ALA A 66 -7.58 5.57 6.77
N ALA A 67 -8.69 6.16 6.31
CA ALA A 67 -8.82 7.60 6.25
C ALA A 67 -8.75 8.23 7.64
N GLU A 68 -9.33 7.57 8.62
CA GLU A 68 -9.43 8.11 9.97
C GLU A 68 -8.14 7.96 10.77
N TYR A 69 -7.48 6.82 10.64
CA TYR A 69 -6.37 6.49 11.55
C TYR A 69 -4.98 6.53 10.94
N LEU A 70 -4.85 6.39 9.63
CA LEU A 70 -3.53 6.35 9.02
C LEU A 70 -3.05 7.74 8.63
N LYS A 71 -1.74 7.91 8.69
CA LYS A 71 -1.10 9.16 8.29
C LYS A 71 0.32 8.84 7.84
N LYS A 72 0.99 9.83 7.29
CA LYS A 72 2.38 9.69 6.90
C LYS A 72 3.18 9.12 8.06
N GLY A 73 3.95 8.07 7.80
CA GLY A 73 4.78 7.43 8.80
C GLY A 73 4.11 6.30 9.56
N SER A 74 2.80 6.14 9.46
CA SER A 74 2.11 5.05 10.14
C SER A 74 2.64 3.70 9.71
N LYS A 75 2.79 2.79 10.66
CA LYS A 75 3.21 1.43 10.38
C LYS A 75 1.99 0.53 10.32
N VAL A 76 1.89 -0.27 9.26
CA VAL A 76 0.71 -1.09 9.04
C VAL A 76 1.07 -2.49 8.56
N TYR A 77 0.20 -3.42 8.89
CA TYR A 77 0.18 -4.76 8.33
C TYR A 77 -0.96 -4.79 7.31
N ILE A 78 -0.68 -5.23 6.10
CA ILE A 78 -1.66 -5.32 5.02
C ILE A 78 -1.69 -6.74 4.49
N GLU A 79 -2.89 -7.25 4.30
CA GLU A 79 -3.08 -8.53 3.65
C GLU A 79 -4.10 -8.30 2.53
N GLY A 80 -3.79 -8.76 1.34
CA GLY A 80 -4.67 -8.54 0.21
C GLY A 80 -4.24 -9.32 -1.01
N LYS A 81 -4.57 -8.78 -2.17
CA LYS A 81 -4.26 -9.42 -3.45
C LYS A 81 -3.79 -8.40 -4.45
N LEU A 82 -3.06 -8.87 -5.45
CA LEU A 82 -2.61 -8.02 -6.54
C LEU A 82 -3.72 -7.86 -7.56
N ARG A 83 -3.82 -6.66 -8.09
CA ARG A 83 -4.77 -6.37 -9.15
C ARG A 83 -4.16 -5.37 -10.11
N THR A 84 -4.25 -5.67 -11.39
CA THR A 84 -3.75 -4.77 -12.42
C THR A 84 -4.93 -4.11 -13.10
N ARG A 85 -4.88 -2.78 -13.16
CA ARG A 85 -5.87 -1.98 -13.86
C ARG A 85 -5.28 -1.46 -15.15
N LYS A 86 -6.06 -1.50 -16.20
CA LYS A 86 -5.68 -0.90 -17.47
C LYS A 86 -6.37 0.43 -17.62
N TRP A 87 -5.65 1.41 -18.13
CA TRP A 87 -6.19 2.75 -18.32
C TRP A 87 -5.44 3.41 -19.46
N GLN A 88 -5.99 4.50 -19.97
CA GLN A 88 -5.36 5.25 -21.04
C GLN A 88 -4.92 6.60 -20.50
N ASP A 89 -3.72 7.01 -20.87
CA ASP A 89 -3.22 8.31 -20.47
C ASP A 89 -3.76 9.39 -21.40
N LYS A 90 -3.35 10.62 -21.17
CA LYS A 90 -3.84 11.75 -21.96
C LYS A 90 -3.50 11.66 -23.42
N GLU A 91 -2.49 10.89 -23.77
CA GLU A 91 -2.07 10.71 -25.16
C GLU A 91 -2.74 9.50 -25.80
N GLY A 92 -3.63 8.84 -25.07
CA GLY A 92 -4.34 7.68 -25.59
C GLY A 92 -3.55 6.39 -25.52
N LYS A 93 -2.40 6.40 -24.87
CA LYS A 93 -1.60 5.19 -24.71
C LYS A 93 -2.14 4.32 -23.60
N ASP A 94 -2.13 3.02 -23.83
CA ASP A 94 -2.53 2.07 -22.82
C ASP A 94 -1.48 1.98 -21.72
N ARG A 95 -1.94 2.02 -20.49
CA ARG A 95 -1.10 1.91 -19.31
C ARG A 95 -1.65 0.85 -18.37
N ASP A 96 -0.77 0.27 -17.60
CA ASP A 96 -1.13 -0.70 -16.58
C ASP A 96 -0.68 -0.19 -15.23
N SER A 97 -1.52 -0.35 -14.22
CA SER A 97 -1.16 -0.06 -12.85
C SER A 97 -1.45 -1.27 -11.99
N THR A 98 -0.44 -1.74 -11.28
CA THR A 98 -0.62 -2.86 -10.37
C THR A 98 -0.72 -2.32 -8.96
N GLU A 99 -1.76 -2.72 -8.27
CA GLU A 99 -1.99 -2.29 -6.90
C GLU A 99 -2.42 -3.45 -6.04
N ILE A 100 -2.35 -3.25 -4.75
CA ILE A 100 -2.76 -4.26 -3.78
C ILE A 100 -4.13 -3.87 -3.26
N ILE A 101 -5.10 -4.76 -3.41
CA ILE A 101 -6.43 -4.55 -2.85
C ILE A 101 -6.43 -5.17 -1.47
N ALA A 102 -6.51 -4.35 -0.44
CA ALA A 102 -6.43 -4.82 0.93
C ALA A 102 -7.70 -5.52 1.37
N ASP A 103 -7.56 -6.67 1.96
CA ASP A 103 -8.66 -7.40 2.58
C ASP A 103 -8.63 -7.22 4.08
N GLN A 104 -7.44 -7.13 4.65
CA GLN A 104 -7.24 -6.96 6.08
C GLN A 104 -6.14 -5.96 6.33
N MET A 105 -6.29 -5.22 7.40
CA MET A 105 -5.33 -4.19 7.77
C MET A 105 -5.24 -4.11 9.28
N GLN A 106 -4.03 -3.96 9.77
CA GLN A 106 -3.83 -3.80 11.20
C GLN A 106 -2.77 -2.72 11.43
N MET A 107 -3.09 -1.79 12.30
CA MET A 107 -2.13 -0.74 12.65
C MET A 107 -1.16 -1.28 13.67
N LEU A 108 0.12 -1.06 13.40
CA LEU A 108 1.20 -1.59 14.21
C LEU A 108 1.97 -0.51 14.96
N ASP A 109 1.54 0.72 14.89
CA ASP A 109 2.21 1.79 15.61
C ASP A 109 2.14 1.51 17.10
N SER A 110 3.27 1.67 17.74
CA SER A 110 3.33 1.47 19.16
C SER A 110 2.63 2.62 19.88
N LYS A 111 1.67 2.28 20.73
CA LYS A 111 1.00 3.27 21.53
C LYS A 111 1.98 3.81 22.55
N GLY A 112 2.15 5.09 22.57
CA GLY A 112 3.09 5.71 23.49
C GLY A 112 4.47 5.95 22.93
N SER A 113 4.73 5.49 21.71
CA SER A 113 6.00 5.79 21.04
C SER A 113 5.86 7.05 20.20
N GLY A 114 4.93 7.87 20.54
CA GLY A 114 4.69 9.09 19.80
C GLY A 114 4.02 8.83 18.48
N GLY A 115 3.66 7.64 18.33
CA GLY A 115 2.96 7.25 17.12
C GLY A 115 1.58 7.75 17.28
#